data_4bd58745e3d8d13583847e1f345e838d
#
_entry.id   4bd58745e3d8d13583847e1f345e838d
#
_cell.length_a   1.000
_cell.length_b   1.000
_cell.length_c   1.000
_cell.angle_alpha   90.00
_cell.angle_beta   90.00
_cell.angle_gamma   90.00
#
_symmetry.space_group_name_H-M   'P 1'
#
loop_
_entity.id
_entity.type
_entity.pdbx_description
1 polymer ?
#
loop_
_entity_poly.entity_id
_entity_poly.type
_entity_poly.pdbx_seq_one_letter_code
_entity_poly.pdbx_strand_id
1 'polypeptide(L)'
;DVAPSRGLGDVYKRQIHDMKERFARIIVGYTYDNKPVTAGDIHAQGAMTALMKDALKPNLVQTLEHVPAFIHGGPFANIAHGCNSVLATRTALHLADYVVTEAGFGADLGAEKFLDIKCRFAGLKPDAAVLVATIRALKMNGGKAKNELTESDPEAVKRGLPNLLRHMHNLKKYGLPIVVALNMFPSDTEEEKKVAFEACKEAGVPVAESTVFADGGEGGLDLGEKVLAAIDQGSNYKPLYD
;
A
#
# COMPACT_ATOMS: atom_id res chain seq x y z
N ASP A 1 -25.38 -0.61 11.83
CA ASP A 1 -26.28 -1.51 11.08
C ASP A 1 -26.29 -1.11 9.59
N VAL A 2 -25.34 -1.63 8.85
CA VAL A 2 -25.35 -1.52 7.38
C VAL A 2 -25.92 -2.83 6.86
N ALA A 3 -27.17 -2.79 6.40
CA ALA A 3 -27.81 -3.97 5.82
C ALA A 3 -27.00 -4.50 4.62
N PRO A 4 -26.62 -5.78 4.58
CA PRO A 4 -25.72 -6.33 3.56
C PRO A 4 -26.24 -6.23 2.12
N SER A 5 -27.52 -6.00 1.90
CA SER A 5 -28.16 -6.02 0.58
C SER A 5 -28.26 -4.68 -0.15
N ARG A 6 -27.92 -3.55 0.50
CA ARG A 6 -27.90 -2.23 -0.16
C ARG A 6 -26.56 -1.89 -0.82
N GLY A 7 -25.59 -2.79 -0.77
CA GLY A 7 -24.21 -2.40 -0.91
C GLY A 7 -23.76 -2.07 -2.32
N LEU A 8 -23.62 -3.03 -3.18
CA LEU A 8 -22.83 -2.88 -4.41
C LEU A 8 -23.56 -2.16 -5.56
N GLY A 9 -24.85 -2.39 -5.73
CA GLY A 9 -25.63 -1.78 -6.82
C GLY A 9 -25.82 -0.26 -6.63
N ASP A 10 -26.12 0.20 -5.42
CA ASP A 10 -26.32 1.61 -5.12
C ASP A 10 -24.99 2.38 -5.07
N VAL A 11 -23.92 1.74 -4.57
CA VAL A 11 -22.56 2.30 -4.61
C VAL A 11 -22.13 2.51 -6.06
N TYR A 12 -22.33 1.53 -6.93
CA TYR A 12 -21.98 1.62 -8.34
C TYR A 12 -22.75 2.73 -9.06
N LYS A 13 -24.08 2.83 -8.85
CA LYS A 13 -24.90 3.89 -9.45
C LYS A 13 -24.46 5.29 -8.99
N ARG A 14 -24.22 5.47 -7.69
CA ARG A 14 -23.70 6.74 -7.14
C ARG A 14 -22.35 7.10 -7.74
N GLN A 15 -21.47 6.11 -7.93
CA GLN A 15 -20.14 6.31 -8.51
C GLN A 15 -20.17 6.75 -9.97
N ILE A 16 -21.08 6.20 -10.80
CA ILE A 16 -21.26 6.65 -12.17
C ILE A 16 -21.75 8.11 -12.22
N HIS A 17 -22.70 8.49 -11.36
CA HIS A 17 -23.17 9.88 -11.29
C HIS A 17 -22.08 10.82 -10.80
N ASP A 18 -21.37 10.48 -9.73
CA ASP A 18 -20.23 11.25 -9.23
C ASP A 18 -19.13 11.40 -10.29
N MET A 19 -18.81 10.32 -11.00
CA MET A 19 -17.85 10.35 -12.11
C MET A 19 -18.29 11.30 -13.22
N LYS A 20 -19.57 11.26 -13.61
CA LYS A 20 -20.12 12.16 -14.63
C LYS A 20 -20.04 13.63 -14.18
N GLU A 21 -20.36 13.92 -12.92
CA GLU A 21 -20.24 15.26 -12.36
C GLU A 21 -18.78 15.75 -12.30
N ARG A 22 -17.84 14.86 -11.96
CA ARG A 22 -16.41 15.18 -11.97
C ARG A 22 -15.92 15.45 -13.38
N PHE A 23 -16.31 14.64 -14.36
CA PHE A 23 -15.99 14.90 -15.76
C PHE A 23 -16.55 16.22 -16.25
N ALA A 24 -17.76 16.58 -15.85
CA ALA A 24 -18.34 17.86 -16.22
C ALA A 24 -17.51 19.08 -15.78
N ARG A 25 -16.73 18.95 -14.69
CA ARG A 25 -15.88 20.04 -14.16
C ARG A 25 -14.49 20.11 -14.79
N ILE A 26 -14.09 19.16 -15.65
CA ILE A 26 -12.78 19.17 -16.29
C ILE A 26 -12.69 20.36 -17.24
N ILE A 27 -11.72 21.23 -17.04
CA ILE A 27 -11.44 22.35 -17.93
C ILE A 27 -10.80 21.81 -19.22
N VAL A 28 -11.43 22.06 -20.34
CA VAL A 28 -11.00 21.62 -21.67
C VAL A 28 -10.40 22.75 -22.50
N GLY A 29 -10.55 23.99 -22.08
CA GLY A 29 -10.02 25.16 -22.76
C GLY A 29 -10.44 26.46 -22.06
N TYR A 30 -10.13 27.57 -22.72
CA TYR A 30 -10.50 28.92 -22.26
C TYR A 30 -11.09 29.72 -23.41
N THR A 31 -12.04 30.59 -23.13
CA THR A 31 -12.52 31.57 -24.10
C THR A 31 -11.48 32.65 -24.35
N TYR A 32 -11.68 33.49 -25.38
CA TYR A 32 -10.77 34.60 -25.68
C TYR A 32 -10.64 35.62 -24.54
N ASP A 33 -11.62 35.69 -23.66
CA ASP A 33 -11.63 36.51 -22.42
C ASP A 33 -11.13 35.73 -21.19
N ASN A 34 -10.39 34.63 -21.38
CA ASN A 34 -9.78 33.81 -20.35
C ASN A 34 -10.76 33.17 -19.34
N LYS A 35 -12.00 32.94 -19.72
CA LYS A 35 -12.94 32.17 -18.89
C LYS A 35 -12.77 30.68 -19.17
N PRO A 36 -12.73 29.82 -18.12
CA PRO A 36 -12.61 28.39 -18.33
C PRO A 36 -13.85 27.83 -19.05
N VAL A 37 -13.61 26.93 -19.98
CA VAL A 37 -14.62 26.11 -20.66
C VAL A 37 -14.44 24.68 -20.16
N THR A 38 -15.52 24.08 -19.68
CA THR A 38 -15.50 22.74 -19.11
C THR A 38 -16.06 21.68 -20.06
N ALA A 39 -15.80 20.41 -19.77
CA ALA A 39 -16.43 19.31 -20.50
C ALA A 39 -17.96 19.31 -20.33
N GLY A 40 -18.48 19.90 -19.24
CA GLY A 40 -19.91 20.15 -19.02
C GLY A 40 -20.48 21.15 -20.00
N ASP A 41 -19.78 22.27 -20.25
CA ASP A 41 -20.21 23.32 -21.18
C ASP A 41 -20.35 22.82 -22.63
N ILE A 42 -19.49 21.88 -23.03
CA ILE A 42 -19.53 21.23 -24.35
C ILE A 42 -20.34 19.93 -24.37
N HIS A 43 -21.02 19.59 -23.25
CA HIS A 43 -21.83 18.37 -23.08
C HIS A 43 -21.10 17.04 -23.32
N ALA A 44 -19.77 16.98 -23.14
CA ALA A 44 -18.95 15.80 -23.38
C ALA A 44 -18.98 14.78 -22.22
N GLN A 45 -19.35 15.18 -21.00
CA GLN A 45 -19.27 14.38 -19.80
C GLN A 45 -20.07 13.06 -19.87
N GLY A 46 -21.15 13.03 -20.66
CA GLY A 46 -21.94 11.82 -20.85
C GLY A 46 -21.18 10.75 -21.63
N ALA A 47 -20.60 11.11 -22.76
CA ALA A 47 -19.78 10.24 -23.60
C ALA A 47 -18.52 9.76 -22.83
N MET A 48 -17.84 10.67 -22.12
CA MET A 48 -16.70 10.32 -21.25
C MET A 48 -17.09 9.27 -20.20
N THR A 49 -18.24 9.44 -19.55
CA THR A 49 -18.75 8.49 -18.55
C THR A 49 -19.06 7.13 -19.16
N ALA A 50 -19.65 7.10 -20.35
CA ALA A 50 -19.98 5.87 -21.05
C ALA A 50 -18.70 5.06 -21.39
N LEU A 51 -17.65 5.73 -21.87
CA LEU A 51 -16.35 5.10 -22.17
C LEU A 51 -15.67 4.55 -20.91
N MET A 52 -15.81 5.21 -19.77
CA MET A 52 -15.16 4.82 -18.51
C MET A 52 -16.00 3.85 -17.66
N LYS A 53 -17.19 3.48 -18.11
CA LYS A 53 -18.12 2.62 -17.36
C LYS A 53 -17.49 1.30 -16.92
N ASP A 54 -16.77 0.62 -17.80
CA ASP A 54 -16.16 -0.67 -17.49
C ASP A 54 -14.85 -0.49 -16.71
N ALA A 55 -14.12 0.58 -16.96
CA ALA A 55 -12.92 0.92 -16.19
C ALA A 55 -13.20 1.24 -14.71
N LEU A 56 -14.45 1.52 -14.35
CA LEU A 56 -14.86 1.75 -12.96
C LEU A 56 -14.94 0.44 -12.14
N LYS A 57 -14.99 -0.71 -12.79
CA LYS A 57 -15.14 -2.02 -12.13
C LYS A 57 -13.76 -2.59 -11.77
N PRO A 58 -13.52 -2.95 -10.50
CA PRO A 58 -12.32 -3.68 -10.14
C PRO A 58 -12.23 -5.03 -10.85
N ASN A 59 -11.05 -5.40 -11.30
CA ASN A 59 -10.79 -6.75 -11.79
C ASN A 59 -10.55 -7.67 -10.59
N LEU A 60 -11.32 -8.76 -10.52
CA LEU A 60 -11.09 -9.82 -9.55
C LEU A 60 -10.34 -10.95 -10.24
N VAL A 61 -9.17 -11.28 -9.71
CA VAL A 61 -8.32 -12.38 -10.17
C VAL A 61 -8.05 -13.35 -9.04
N GLN A 62 -7.64 -14.56 -9.37
CA GLN A 62 -7.22 -15.56 -8.41
C GLN A 62 -5.69 -15.71 -8.47
N THR A 63 -5.03 -15.72 -7.32
CA THR A 63 -3.59 -15.98 -7.22
C THR A 63 -3.30 -17.47 -7.39
N LEU A 64 -2.02 -17.83 -7.53
CA LEU A 64 -1.59 -19.24 -7.59
C LEU A 64 -1.95 -20.01 -6.30
N GLU A 65 -2.02 -19.33 -5.17
CA GLU A 65 -2.43 -19.86 -3.88
C GLU A 65 -3.97 -19.82 -3.67
N HIS A 66 -4.73 -19.63 -4.75
CA HIS A 66 -6.19 -19.56 -4.72
C HIS A 66 -6.80 -18.43 -3.87
N VAL A 67 -6.01 -17.42 -3.55
CA VAL A 67 -6.47 -16.23 -2.82
C VAL A 67 -7.04 -15.22 -3.82
N PRO A 68 -8.24 -14.64 -3.57
CA PRO A 68 -8.77 -13.59 -4.44
C PRO A 68 -7.97 -12.30 -4.32
N ALA A 69 -7.72 -11.65 -5.45
CA ALA A 69 -7.04 -10.37 -5.51
C ALA A 69 -7.78 -9.37 -6.41
N PHE A 70 -7.98 -8.15 -5.94
CA PHE A 70 -8.52 -7.06 -6.72
C PHE A 70 -7.40 -6.23 -7.34
N ILE A 71 -7.45 -6.05 -8.66
CA ILE A 71 -6.54 -5.19 -9.42
C ILE A 71 -7.38 -4.08 -10.04
N HIS A 72 -7.14 -2.84 -9.63
CA HIS A 72 -7.92 -1.71 -10.09
C HIS A 72 -7.16 -0.39 -10.02
N GLY A 73 -7.31 0.42 -11.05
CA GLY A 73 -6.56 1.64 -11.27
C GLY A 73 -5.15 1.33 -11.78
N GLY A 74 -4.43 2.32 -12.26
CA GLY A 74 -3.01 2.22 -12.61
C GLY A 74 -2.21 3.07 -11.63
N PRO A 75 -1.98 2.63 -10.40
CA PRO A 75 -1.45 3.48 -9.37
C PRO A 75 0.05 3.73 -9.56
N PHE A 76 0.38 4.86 -10.16
CA PHE A 76 1.76 5.36 -10.16
C PHE A 76 1.98 6.24 -8.93
N ALA A 77 2.86 5.81 -8.03
CA ALA A 77 3.08 6.49 -6.76
C ALA A 77 3.65 7.91 -6.91
N ASN A 78 4.35 8.19 -8.00
CA ASN A 78 4.90 9.52 -8.30
C ASN A 78 3.88 10.53 -8.84
N ILE A 79 2.75 10.08 -9.37
CA ILE A 79 1.73 10.96 -9.95
C ILE A 79 0.35 10.84 -9.30
N ALA A 80 0.16 9.83 -8.46
CA ALA A 80 -1.08 9.54 -7.76
C ALA A 80 -0.79 9.10 -6.31
N HIS A 81 -1.79 8.56 -5.61
CA HIS A 81 -1.62 8.06 -4.25
C HIS A 81 -0.85 6.72 -4.16
N GLY A 82 -0.50 6.10 -5.29
CA GLY A 82 0.43 4.97 -5.36
C GLY A 82 -0.05 3.65 -4.79
N CYS A 83 -1.35 3.43 -4.77
CA CYS A 83 -1.96 2.21 -4.23
C CYS A 83 -3.27 1.90 -4.95
N ASN A 84 -3.82 0.73 -4.72
CA ASN A 84 -5.08 0.28 -5.30
C ASN A 84 -6.22 1.29 -5.02
N SER A 85 -7.28 1.24 -5.83
CA SER A 85 -8.40 2.18 -5.71
C SER A 85 -9.16 2.02 -4.38
N VAL A 86 -9.78 3.11 -3.92
CA VAL A 86 -10.70 3.09 -2.78
C VAL A 86 -11.86 2.12 -3.01
N LEU A 87 -12.34 2.04 -4.26
CA LEU A 87 -13.43 1.13 -4.63
C LEU A 87 -13.04 -0.33 -4.44
N ALA A 88 -11.87 -0.75 -4.95
CA ALA A 88 -11.38 -2.12 -4.78
C ALA A 88 -11.16 -2.45 -3.31
N THR A 89 -10.53 -1.55 -2.55
CA THR A 89 -10.28 -1.75 -1.12
C THR A 89 -11.59 -1.89 -0.32
N ARG A 90 -12.57 -1.01 -0.55
CA ARG A 90 -13.88 -1.12 0.11
C ARG A 90 -14.64 -2.38 -0.29
N THR A 91 -14.57 -2.78 -1.57
CA THR A 91 -15.17 -4.02 -2.03
C THR A 91 -14.54 -5.22 -1.33
N ALA A 92 -13.22 -5.28 -1.25
CA ALA A 92 -12.51 -6.33 -0.55
C ALA A 92 -12.90 -6.41 0.94
N LEU A 93 -12.95 -5.26 1.64
CA LEU A 93 -13.37 -5.19 3.05
C LEU A 93 -14.82 -5.66 3.32
N HIS A 94 -15.67 -5.72 2.30
CA HIS A 94 -17.03 -6.29 2.42
C HIS A 94 -17.09 -7.78 2.12
N LEU A 95 -16.04 -8.35 1.54
CA LEU A 95 -16.01 -9.73 1.05
C LEU A 95 -15.06 -10.65 1.81
N ALA A 96 -14.15 -10.09 2.62
CA ALA A 96 -13.13 -10.85 3.32
C ALA A 96 -12.94 -10.34 4.75
N ASP A 97 -12.54 -11.25 5.64
CA ASP A 97 -12.22 -10.94 7.04
C ASP A 97 -10.92 -10.14 7.15
N TYR A 98 -9.97 -10.40 6.26
CA TYR A 98 -8.68 -9.71 6.18
C TYR A 98 -8.45 -9.17 4.77
N VAL A 99 -7.98 -7.94 4.69
CA VAL A 99 -7.60 -7.30 3.42
C VAL A 99 -6.20 -6.76 3.52
N VAL A 100 -5.32 -7.24 2.66
CA VAL A 100 -3.95 -6.74 2.51
C VAL A 100 -3.89 -5.86 1.28
N THR A 101 -3.33 -4.67 1.40
CA THR A 101 -3.11 -3.74 0.30
C THR A 101 -1.71 -3.17 0.34
N GLU A 102 -1.22 -2.76 -0.81
CA GLU A 102 0.10 -2.13 -0.92
C GLU A 102 0.06 -0.63 -0.64
N ALA A 103 1.23 -0.10 -0.31
CA ALA A 103 1.56 1.32 -0.41
C ALA A 103 2.82 1.42 -1.27
N GLY A 104 2.69 1.92 -2.48
CA GLY A 104 3.76 1.86 -3.50
C GLY A 104 5.00 2.68 -3.14
N PHE A 105 6.16 2.24 -3.62
CA PHE A 105 7.49 2.79 -3.32
C PHE A 105 7.93 2.59 -1.85
N GLY A 106 8.96 3.33 -1.43
CA GLY A 106 9.44 3.31 -0.06
C GLY A 106 8.43 3.90 0.94
N ALA A 107 8.58 3.53 2.20
CA ALA A 107 7.67 3.97 3.26
C ALA A 107 7.70 5.49 3.50
N ASP A 108 8.74 6.17 3.07
CA ASP A 108 8.89 7.63 3.08
C ASP A 108 7.99 8.36 2.07
N LEU A 109 7.49 7.66 1.06
CA LEU A 109 6.59 8.20 0.05
C LEU A 109 5.23 7.48 0.07
N GLY A 110 5.21 6.17 -0.17
CA GLY A 110 3.99 5.40 -0.35
C GLY A 110 3.18 5.25 0.92
N ALA A 111 3.82 5.03 2.06
CA ALA A 111 3.10 4.93 3.32
C ALA A 111 2.41 6.26 3.68
N GLU A 112 3.09 7.40 3.53
CA GLU A 112 2.47 8.71 3.77
C GLU A 112 1.29 8.97 2.82
N LYS A 113 1.45 8.69 1.52
CA LYS A 113 0.33 8.82 0.58
C LYS A 113 -0.85 7.91 0.90
N PHE A 114 -0.58 6.67 1.30
CA PHE A 114 -1.62 5.74 1.70
C PHE A 114 -2.34 6.22 2.96
N LEU A 115 -1.60 6.56 4.00
CA LEU A 115 -2.14 6.88 5.31
C LEU A 115 -2.77 8.28 5.32
N ASP A 116 -2.06 9.31 4.86
CA ASP A 116 -2.52 10.70 4.95
C ASP A 116 -3.43 11.14 3.80
N ILE A 117 -3.41 10.45 2.65
CA ILE A 117 -4.29 10.79 1.52
C ILE A 117 -5.40 9.75 1.39
N LYS A 118 -5.07 8.50 1.05
CA LYS A 118 -6.08 7.49 0.73
C LYS A 118 -6.94 7.13 1.95
N CYS A 119 -6.32 6.81 3.07
CA CYS A 119 -7.05 6.40 4.27
C CYS A 119 -7.91 7.54 4.80
N ARG A 120 -7.38 8.76 4.85
CA ARG A 120 -8.11 9.94 5.27
C ARG A 120 -9.30 10.23 4.36
N PHE A 121 -9.07 10.31 3.05
CA PHE A 121 -10.13 10.56 2.05
C PHE A 121 -11.23 9.49 2.06
N ALA A 122 -10.84 8.23 2.24
CA ALA A 122 -11.76 7.09 2.17
C ALA A 122 -12.35 6.69 3.54
N GLY A 123 -11.91 7.30 4.65
CA GLY A 123 -12.30 6.91 6.00
C GLY A 123 -11.83 5.51 6.38
N LEU A 124 -10.70 5.05 5.81
CA LEU A 124 -10.09 3.76 6.11
C LEU A 124 -9.24 3.87 7.38
N LYS A 125 -9.22 2.79 8.16
CA LYS A 125 -8.40 2.69 9.37
C LYS A 125 -7.63 1.37 9.32
N PRO A 126 -6.35 1.39 8.96
CA PRO A 126 -5.51 0.19 8.97
C PRO A 126 -5.35 -0.35 10.39
N ASP A 127 -5.31 -1.68 10.52
CA ASP A 127 -5.14 -2.38 11.79
C ASP A 127 -3.67 -2.65 12.09
N ALA A 128 -2.86 -2.88 11.05
CA ALA A 128 -1.42 -3.09 11.17
C ALA A 128 -0.70 -2.64 9.89
N ALA A 129 0.61 -2.49 9.95
CA ALA A 129 1.47 -2.23 8.82
C ALA A 129 2.61 -3.25 8.73
N VAL A 130 2.85 -3.79 7.54
CA VAL A 130 4.04 -4.61 7.24
C VAL A 130 5.08 -3.73 6.56
N LEU A 131 6.24 -3.60 7.20
CA LEU A 131 7.38 -2.88 6.64
C LEU A 131 8.35 -3.87 6.01
N VAL A 132 8.40 -3.90 4.68
CA VAL A 132 9.31 -4.79 3.95
C VAL A 132 10.72 -4.23 3.93
N ALA A 133 11.69 -5.03 4.36
CA ALA A 133 13.11 -4.74 4.28
C ALA A 133 13.86 -5.87 3.56
N THR A 134 15.04 -5.58 3.03
CA THR A 134 15.94 -6.59 2.44
C THR A 134 17.36 -6.33 2.92
N ILE A 135 18.14 -7.39 3.11
CA ILE A 135 19.58 -7.29 3.43
C ILE A 135 20.31 -6.48 2.35
N ARG A 136 19.95 -6.68 1.07
CA ARG A 136 20.54 -5.91 -0.04
C ARG A 136 20.31 -4.42 0.08
N ALA A 137 19.09 -4.01 0.43
CA ALA A 137 18.77 -2.59 0.62
C ALA A 137 19.53 -2.01 1.82
N LEU A 138 19.63 -2.75 2.93
CA LEU A 138 20.42 -2.33 4.08
C LEU A 138 21.90 -2.19 3.73
N LYS A 139 22.52 -3.15 3.03
CA LYS A 139 23.90 -3.02 2.54
C LYS A 139 24.09 -1.80 1.65
N MET A 140 23.18 -1.54 0.72
CA MET A 140 23.23 -0.37 -0.15
C MET A 140 23.14 0.93 0.66
N ASN A 141 22.22 1.02 1.60
CA ASN A 141 22.09 2.16 2.52
C ASN A 141 23.33 2.31 3.43
N GLY A 142 24.05 1.20 3.70
CA GLY A 142 25.33 1.18 4.41
C GLY A 142 26.54 1.52 3.55
N GLY A 143 26.34 1.93 2.30
CA GLY A 143 27.38 2.38 1.39
C GLY A 143 28.02 1.30 0.53
N LYS A 144 27.50 0.05 0.50
CA LYS A 144 27.98 -0.99 -0.40
C LYS A 144 27.54 -0.75 -1.84
N ALA A 145 28.43 -0.96 -2.80
CA ALA A 145 28.15 -0.75 -4.21
C ALA A 145 27.13 -1.77 -4.73
N LYS A 146 26.31 -1.35 -5.71
CA LYS A 146 25.19 -2.14 -6.22
C LYS A 146 25.62 -3.49 -6.81
N ASN A 147 26.80 -3.56 -7.42
CA ASN A 147 27.38 -4.79 -7.99
C ASN A 147 28.00 -5.74 -6.94
N GLU A 148 28.11 -5.32 -5.68
CA GLU A 148 28.71 -6.10 -4.58
C GLU A 148 27.67 -6.57 -3.54
N LEU A 149 26.38 -6.31 -3.77
CA LEU A 149 25.31 -6.60 -2.80
C LEU A 149 25.10 -8.10 -2.54
N THR A 150 25.63 -8.96 -3.38
CA THR A 150 25.59 -10.43 -3.18
C THR A 150 26.70 -10.94 -2.28
N GLU A 151 27.73 -10.13 -2.00
CA GLU A 151 28.81 -10.48 -1.08
C GLU A 151 28.36 -10.22 0.37
N SER A 152 28.74 -11.10 1.28
CA SER A 152 28.43 -10.92 2.70
C SER A 152 29.15 -9.69 3.27
N ASP A 153 28.40 -8.85 3.98
CA ASP A 153 28.94 -7.66 4.66
C ASP A 153 28.00 -7.23 5.82
N PRO A 154 28.08 -7.91 6.98
CA PRO A 154 27.29 -7.56 8.17
C PRO A 154 27.52 -6.12 8.65
N GLU A 155 28.74 -5.60 8.47
CA GLU A 155 29.06 -4.22 8.85
C GLU A 155 28.35 -3.19 7.94
N ALA A 156 28.22 -3.49 6.64
CA ALA A 156 27.39 -2.63 5.77
C ALA A 156 25.91 -2.69 6.16
N VAL A 157 25.39 -3.88 6.50
CA VAL A 157 24.02 -4.01 7.04
C VAL A 157 23.86 -3.13 8.26
N LYS A 158 24.78 -3.19 9.22
CA LYS A 158 24.76 -2.39 10.45
C LYS A 158 24.77 -0.89 10.16
N ARG A 159 25.62 -0.43 9.23
CA ARG A 159 25.63 0.99 8.81
C ARG A 159 24.34 1.42 8.14
N GLY A 160 23.60 0.52 7.51
CA GLY A 160 22.33 0.79 6.84
C GLY A 160 21.10 0.75 7.75
N LEU A 161 21.19 0.19 8.97
CA LEU A 161 20.07 0.09 9.92
C LEU A 161 19.38 1.42 10.22
N PRO A 162 20.07 2.58 10.31
CA PRO A 162 19.38 3.84 10.56
C PRO A 162 18.24 4.15 9.58
N ASN A 163 18.33 3.68 8.34
CA ASN A 163 17.25 3.81 7.35
C ASN A 163 16.01 3.01 7.77
N LEU A 164 16.16 1.72 8.08
CA LEU A 164 15.08 0.87 8.55
C LEU A 164 14.44 1.41 9.84
N LEU A 165 15.27 1.77 10.82
CA LEU A 165 14.80 2.33 12.10
C LEU A 165 14.04 3.65 11.90
N ARG A 166 14.44 4.48 10.94
CA ARG A 166 13.72 5.71 10.59
C ARG A 166 12.32 5.40 10.04
N HIS A 167 12.20 4.42 9.15
CA HIS A 167 10.89 4.02 8.60
C HIS A 167 9.97 3.44 9.69
N MET A 168 10.51 2.60 10.59
CA MET A 168 9.75 2.12 11.75
C MET A 168 9.26 3.29 12.63
N HIS A 169 10.16 4.23 12.94
CA HIS A 169 9.80 5.40 13.73
C HIS A 169 8.71 6.25 13.07
N ASN A 170 8.78 6.45 11.76
CA ASN A 170 7.79 7.22 11.02
C ASN A 170 6.43 6.54 11.04
N LEU A 171 6.36 5.23 10.81
CA LEU A 171 5.10 4.47 10.85
C LEU A 171 4.50 4.45 12.27
N LYS A 172 5.31 4.35 13.32
CA LYS A 172 4.83 4.41 14.72
C LYS A 172 4.07 5.72 15.04
N LYS A 173 4.39 6.83 14.37
CA LYS A 173 3.68 8.11 14.56
C LYS A 173 2.21 8.05 14.19
N TYR A 174 1.84 7.16 13.29
CA TYR A 174 0.43 6.93 12.91
C TYR A 174 -0.35 6.11 13.92
N GLY A 175 0.28 5.60 14.98
CA GLY A 175 -0.36 4.75 15.98
C GLY A 175 -0.65 3.33 15.49
N LEU A 176 0.06 2.87 14.46
CA LEU A 176 -0.08 1.53 13.88
C LEU A 176 0.86 0.52 14.56
N PRO A 177 0.39 -0.69 14.88
CA PRO A 177 1.25 -1.84 15.08
C PRO A 177 2.04 -2.14 13.79
N ILE A 178 3.32 -2.47 13.94
CA ILE A 178 4.24 -2.69 12.81
C ILE A 178 4.86 -4.06 12.94
N VAL A 179 4.95 -4.78 11.82
CA VAL A 179 5.76 -5.99 11.67
C VAL A 179 6.76 -5.77 10.56
N VAL A 180 8.02 -6.11 10.76
CA VAL A 180 9.04 -6.09 9.70
C VAL A 180 9.05 -7.42 8.98
N ALA A 181 8.89 -7.41 7.67
CA ALA A 181 9.13 -8.54 6.80
C ALA A 181 10.54 -8.42 6.20
N LEU A 182 11.45 -9.27 6.64
CA LEU A 182 12.77 -9.36 6.03
C LEU A 182 12.67 -10.29 4.80
N ASN A 183 12.56 -9.68 3.62
CA ASN A 183 12.43 -10.43 2.37
C ASN A 183 13.79 -10.98 1.94
N MET A 184 13.90 -12.30 1.95
CA MET A 184 15.15 -13.02 1.85
C MET A 184 15.58 -13.30 0.42
N PHE A 185 16.89 -13.26 0.19
CA PHE A 185 17.54 -13.69 -1.04
C PHE A 185 18.55 -14.81 -0.75
N PRO A 186 18.81 -15.70 -1.73
CA PRO A 186 19.74 -16.82 -1.53
C PRO A 186 21.18 -16.42 -1.14
N SER A 187 21.55 -15.16 -1.40
CA SER A 187 22.88 -14.62 -1.05
C SER A 187 22.97 -14.05 0.37
N ASP A 188 21.85 -13.95 1.08
CA ASP A 188 21.83 -13.35 2.41
C ASP A 188 22.39 -14.36 3.45
N THR A 189 23.30 -13.90 4.30
CA THR A 189 23.95 -14.77 5.30
C THR A 189 23.27 -14.68 6.66
N GLU A 190 23.46 -15.71 7.50
CA GLU A 190 22.90 -15.74 8.86
C GLU A 190 23.43 -14.59 9.73
N GLU A 191 24.70 -14.19 9.56
CA GLU A 191 25.28 -13.06 10.27
C GLU A 191 24.60 -11.74 9.90
N GLU A 192 24.33 -11.54 8.61
CA GLU A 192 23.61 -10.35 8.13
C GLU A 192 22.16 -10.30 8.64
N LYS A 193 21.46 -11.43 8.61
CA LYS A 193 20.11 -11.55 9.16
C LYS A 193 20.09 -11.22 10.63
N LYS A 194 21.02 -11.80 11.40
CA LYS A 194 21.13 -11.57 12.84
C LYS A 194 21.23 -10.10 13.18
N VAL A 195 22.05 -9.32 12.45
CA VAL A 195 22.18 -7.86 12.63
C VAL A 195 20.82 -7.14 12.46
N ALA A 196 20.05 -7.50 11.44
CA ALA A 196 18.74 -6.90 11.19
C ALA A 196 17.71 -7.31 12.27
N PHE A 197 17.70 -8.58 12.68
CA PHE A 197 16.80 -9.11 13.71
C PHE A 197 17.07 -8.46 15.08
N GLU A 198 18.33 -8.34 15.49
CA GLU A 198 18.71 -7.70 16.75
C GLU A 198 18.24 -6.23 16.78
N ALA A 199 18.44 -5.50 15.69
CA ALA A 199 17.98 -4.10 15.58
C ALA A 199 16.45 -3.97 15.69
N CYS A 200 15.69 -4.86 15.07
CA CYS A 200 14.23 -4.89 15.20
C CYS A 200 13.80 -5.20 16.64
N LYS A 201 14.45 -6.19 17.27
CA LYS A 201 14.19 -6.56 18.66
C LYS A 201 14.47 -5.43 19.63
N GLU A 202 15.60 -4.72 19.47
CA GLU A 202 15.94 -3.54 20.27
C GLU A 202 14.94 -2.40 20.09
N ALA A 203 14.42 -2.23 18.86
CA ALA A 203 13.38 -1.26 18.54
C ALA A 203 11.97 -1.68 19.03
N GLY A 204 11.82 -2.88 19.60
CA GLY A 204 10.54 -3.42 20.05
C GLY A 204 9.56 -3.64 18.90
N VAL A 205 10.03 -4.07 17.72
CA VAL A 205 9.22 -4.34 16.54
C VAL A 205 9.38 -5.81 16.14
N PRO A 206 8.30 -6.58 16.04
CA PRO A 206 8.34 -7.95 15.52
C PRO A 206 8.95 -7.99 14.11
N VAL A 207 9.76 -9.01 13.86
CA VAL A 207 10.37 -9.27 12.56
C VAL A 207 10.19 -10.73 12.18
N ALA A 208 9.90 -11.00 10.91
CA ALA A 208 9.82 -12.32 10.33
C ALA A 208 10.66 -12.40 9.06
N GLU A 209 11.26 -13.56 8.79
CA GLU A 209 11.77 -13.86 7.47
C GLU A 209 10.60 -14.08 6.50
N SER A 210 10.77 -13.66 5.27
CA SER A 210 9.84 -13.91 4.20
C SER A 210 10.57 -14.55 3.02
N THR A 211 10.25 -15.80 2.75
CA THR A 211 10.78 -16.58 1.60
C THR A 211 9.68 -16.87 0.58
N VAL A 212 8.61 -16.08 0.57
CA VAL A 212 7.43 -16.29 -0.29
C VAL A 212 7.75 -16.35 -1.79
N PHE A 213 8.86 -15.77 -2.23
CA PHE A 213 9.30 -15.87 -3.62
C PHE A 213 9.76 -17.27 -3.99
N ALA A 214 10.45 -17.96 -3.07
CA ALA A 214 10.98 -19.30 -3.29
C ALA A 214 9.96 -20.39 -2.90
N ASP A 215 9.27 -20.18 -1.77
CA ASP A 215 8.51 -21.23 -1.07
C ASP A 215 6.99 -20.98 -1.11
N GLY A 216 6.53 -19.96 -1.85
CA GLY A 216 5.09 -19.63 -1.90
C GLY A 216 4.54 -19.25 -0.54
N GLY A 217 3.27 -19.58 -0.28
CA GLY A 217 2.57 -19.26 0.97
C GLY A 217 3.25 -19.78 2.22
N GLU A 218 3.88 -20.94 2.16
CA GLU A 218 4.62 -21.53 3.29
C GLU A 218 5.74 -20.60 3.78
N GLY A 219 6.42 -19.91 2.88
CA GLY A 219 7.48 -18.94 3.21
C GLY A 219 7.00 -17.66 3.91
N GLY A 220 5.69 -17.51 4.10
CA GLY A 220 5.06 -16.36 4.75
C GLY A 220 4.33 -16.67 6.05
N LEU A 221 4.29 -17.90 6.53
CA LEU A 221 3.47 -18.30 7.68
C LEU A 221 3.84 -17.55 8.97
N ASP A 222 5.13 -17.51 9.33
CA ASP A 222 5.60 -16.80 10.53
C ASP A 222 5.28 -15.28 10.45
N LEU A 223 5.41 -14.70 9.24
CA LEU A 223 4.99 -13.31 9.02
C LEU A 223 3.49 -13.13 9.25
N GLY A 224 2.68 -14.04 8.72
CA GLY A 224 1.23 -14.04 8.89
C GLY A 224 0.82 -14.10 10.38
N GLU A 225 1.39 -15.01 11.15
CA GLU A 225 1.13 -15.14 12.58
C GLU A 225 1.49 -13.86 13.35
N LYS A 226 2.63 -13.24 13.05
CA LYS A 226 3.05 -11.99 13.68
C LYS A 226 2.14 -10.82 13.30
N VAL A 227 1.62 -10.79 12.06
CA VAL A 227 0.66 -9.77 11.62
C VAL A 227 -0.67 -9.94 12.35
N LEU A 228 -1.18 -11.15 12.48
CA LEU A 228 -2.40 -11.42 13.25
C LEU A 228 -2.23 -11.00 14.72
N ALA A 229 -1.11 -11.35 15.34
CA ALA A 229 -0.80 -10.94 16.71
C ALA A 229 -0.68 -9.40 16.84
N ALA A 230 -0.21 -8.72 15.82
CA ALA A 230 -0.16 -7.25 15.79
C ALA A 230 -1.56 -6.64 15.66
N ILE A 231 -2.43 -7.21 14.83
CA ILE A 231 -3.84 -6.80 14.71
C ILE A 231 -4.58 -6.94 16.04
N ASP A 232 -4.36 -8.03 16.76
CA ASP A 232 -4.99 -8.29 18.07
C ASP A 232 -4.59 -7.28 19.15
N GLN A 233 -3.45 -6.59 19.01
CA GLN A 233 -3.05 -5.50 19.91
C GLN A 233 -3.92 -4.24 19.74
N GLY A 234 -4.62 -4.13 18.61
CA GLY A 234 -5.43 -2.98 18.25
C GLY A 234 -4.62 -1.82 17.69
N SER A 235 -5.28 -1.05 16.86
CA SER A 235 -4.71 0.13 16.18
C SER A 235 -5.27 1.42 16.75
N ASN A 236 -4.41 2.39 16.98
CA ASN A 236 -4.74 3.78 17.32
C ASN A 236 -4.46 4.72 16.15
N TYR A 237 -4.70 4.23 14.93
CA TYR A 237 -4.39 4.95 13.72
C TYR A 237 -4.98 6.35 13.69
N LYS A 238 -4.14 7.33 13.37
CA LYS A 238 -4.49 8.72 13.06
C LYS A 238 -3.62 9.25 11.92
N PRO A 239 -4.19 9.97 10.95
CA PRO A 239 -3.37 10.71 10.00
C PRO A 239 -2.53 11.77 10.72
N LEU A 240 -1.41 12.19 10.13
CA LEU A 240 -0.51 13.17 10.74
C LEU A 240 -1.01 14.61 10.58
N TYR A 241 -1.91 14.83 9.63
CA TYR A 241 -2.53 16.14 9.37
C TYR A 241 -3.95 15.99 8.79
N ASP A 242 -4.74 17.06 8.82
CA ASP A 242 -6.11 17.15 8.30
C ASP A 242 -6.15 17.71 6.87
#